data_1e35f96b27ba75d62ee85656746a0868
#
_entry.id   1e35f96b27ba75d62ee85656746a0868
#
_cell.length_a   1.000
_cell.length_b   1.000
_cell.length_c   1.000
_cell.angle_alpha   90.00
_cell.angle_beta   90.00
_cell.angle_gamma   90.00
#
_symmetry.space_group_name_H-M   'P 1'
#
loop_
_entity.id
_entity.type
_entity.pdbx_description
1 polymer ?
#
loop_
_entity_poly.entity_id
_entity_poly.type
_entity_poly.pdbx_seq_one_letter_code
_entity_poly.pdbx_strand_id
1 'polypeptide(L)'
;MSSIIQVKGLKKNFGALQVLKGVDAAIEENEVVCIIGPSGSGKSTFLRCLNRLEEITEGEILIDGVHLSKENENEVRTEMGMVFQSFNLFPHMSVLDNVTIGPRKVRGIDRKEAEKKALELLARVGLRDKADGYPSSLSGGQKQRVAIARALAMNPKIILFDEPTSALDPE
;
A
#
# COMPACT_ATOMS: atom_id res chain seq x y z
N MET A 1 13.98 -15.74 14.18
CA MET A 1 13.11 -14.54 14.00
C MET A 1 11.97 -14.98 13.09
N SER A 2 10.75 -14.55 13.31
CA SER A 2 9.63 -14.96 12.46
C SER A 2 9.47 -13.94 11.34
N SER A 3 9.46 -14.40 10.10
CA SER A 3 9.25 -13.53 8.94
C SER A 3 7.83 -12.98 8.95
N ILE A 4 7.68 -11.66 8.76
CA ILE A 4 6.37 -11.00 8.69
C ILE A 4 5.66 -11.29 7.36
N ILE A 5 6.43 -11.54 6.29
CA ILE A 5 5.92 -12.02 4.99
C ILE A 5 6.71 -13.26 4.61
N GLN A 6 5.99 -14.34 4.26
CA GLN A 6 6.57 -15.53 3.65
C GLN A 6 5.83 -15.84 2.35
N VAL A 7 6.58 -16.10 1.30
CA VAL A 7 6.07 -16.47 -0.02
C VAL A 7 6.76 -17.74 -0.47
N LYS A 8 5.98 -18.75 -0.89
CA LYS A 8 6.52 -20.01 -1.36
C LYS A 8 5.92 -20.40 -2.70
N GLY A 9 6.78 -20.60 -3.69
CA GLY A 9 6.42 -21.09 -5.00
C GLY A 9 5.37 -20.24 -5.72
N LEU A 10 5.32 -18.92 -5.46
CA LEU A 10 4.29 -18.02 -5.97
C LEU A 10 4.30 -17.97 -7.49
N LYS A 11 3.19 -18.41 -8.11
CA LYS A 11 2.96 -18.27 -9.54
C LYS A 11 1.73 -17.40 -9.80
N LYS A 12 1.81 -16.57 -10.84
CA LYS A 12 0.69 -15.79 -11.34
C LYS A 12 0.64 -15.84 -12.86
N ASN A 13 -0.50 -16.27 -13.37
CA ASN A 13 -0.80 -16.30 -14.80
C ASN A 13 -1.94 -15.34 -15.13
N PHE A 14 -1.85 -14.68 -16.27
CA PHE A 14 -2.95 -13.95 -16.90
C PHE A 14 -3.27 -14.65 -18.23
N GLY A 15 -4.29 -15.52 -18.21
CA GLY A 15 -4.53 -16.41 -19.33
C GLY A 15 -3.32 -17.32 -19.58
N ALA A 16 -2.79 -17.30 -20.80
CA ALA A 16 -1.59 -18.06 -21.19
C ALA A 16 -0.26 -17.42 -20.76
N LEU A 17 -0.28 -16.16 -20.33
CA LEU A 17 0.94 -15.44 -19.94
C LEU A 17 1.29 -15.72 -18.49
N GLN A 18 2.42 -16.41 -18.26
CA GLN A 18 2.96 -16.62 -16.93
C GLN A 18 3.86 -15.44 -16.52
N VAL A 19 3.39 -14.61 -15.58
CA VAL A 19 4.09 -13.41 -15.09
C VAL A 19 5.00 -13.73 -13.90
N LEU A 20 4.51 -14.46 -12.91
CA LEU A 20 5.32 -14.96 -11.80
C LEU A 20 5.49 -16.48 -11.96
N LYS A 21 6.74 -16.95 -11.83
CA LYS A 21 7.16 -18.30 -12.24
C LYS A 21 7.66 -19.19 -11.09
N GLY A 22 7.12 -18.98 -9.91
CA GLY A 22 7.58 -19.68 -8.70
C GLY A 22 8.55 -18.82 -7.90
N VAL A 23 8.03 -17.73 -7.30
CA VAL A 23 8.82 -16.81 -6.48
C VAL A 23 8.76 -17.25 -5.03
N ASP A 24 9.95 -17.37 -4.41
CA ASP A 24 10.12 -17.56 -2.97
C ASP A 24 10.69 -16.28 -2.36
N ALA A 25 10.14 -15.85 -1.21
CA ALA A 25 10.64 -14.72 -0.47
C ALA A 25 10.29 -14.84 1.02
N ALA A 26 11.18 -14.32 1.87
CA ALA A 26 10.95 -14.16 3.29
C ALA A 26 11.41 -12.77 3.69
N ILE A 27 10.55 -12.02 4.40
CA ILE A 27 10.80 -10.64 4.83
C ILE A 27 10.60 -10.59 6.34
N GLU A 28 11.60 -10.12 7.05
CA GLU A 28 11.58 -10.00 8.51
C GLU A 28 10.90 -8.69 8.96
N GLU A 29 10.50 -8.62 10.22
CA GLU A 29 10.03 -7.37 10.81
C GLU A 29 11.10 -6.27 10.74
N ASN A 30 10.67 -5.03 10.47
CA ASN A 30 11.53 -3.85 10.33
C ASN A 30 12.56 -3.92 9.19
N GLU A 31 12.41 -4.88 8.27
CA GLU A 31 13.24 -4.96 7.07
C GLU A 31 12.73 -4.03 5.97
N VAL A 32 13.64 -3.43 5.21
CA VAL A 32 13.36 -2.68 3.99
C VAL A 32 13.85 -3.48 2.80
N VAL A 33 12.93 -3.96 1.98
CA VAL A 33 13.23 -4.78 0.80
C VAL A 33 12.94 -4.01 -0.48
N CYS A 34 13.93 -3.98 -1.39
CA CYS A 34 13.76 -3.40 -2.74
C CYS A 34 13.65 -4.50 -3.79
N ILE A 35 12.58 -4.46 -4.58
CA ILE A 35 12.38 -5.36 -5.72
C ILE A 35 12.87 -4.66 -6.98
N ILE A 36 13.93 -5.20 -7.60
CA ILE A 36 14.57 -4.61 -8.77
C ILE A 36 14.31 -5.50 -10.00
N GLY A 37 14.08 -4.88 -11.15
CA GLY A 37 13.88 -5.59 -12.41
C GLY A 37 13.36 -4.65 -13.50
N PRO A 38 13.44 -5.04 -14.78
CA PRO A 38 12.95 -4.25 -15.90
C PRO A 38 11.43 -4.02 -15.83
N SER A 39 10.93 -3.06 -16.62
CA SER A 39 9.48 -2.88 -16.78
C SER A 39 8.85 -4.17 -17.31
N GLY A 40 7.68 -4.53 -16.79
CA GLY A 40 6.97 -5.76 -17.17
C GLY A 40 7.51 -7.05 -16.51
N SER A 41 8.52 -7.00 -15.63
CA SER A 41 9.05 -8.20 -14.96
C SER A 41 8.15 -8.78 -13.85
N GLY A 42 7.00 -8.17 -13.58
CA GLY A 42 6.04 -8.66 -12.59
C GLY A 42 6.15 -8.04 -11.19
N LYS A 43 6.98 -7.00 -10.96
CA LYS A 43 7.15 -6.35 -9.65
C LYS A 43 5.81 -5.89 -9.04
N SER A 44 5.03 -5.11 -9.78
CA SER A 44 3.71 -4.65 -9.33
C SER A 44 2.73 -5.80 -9.14
N THR A 45 2.81 -6.83 -9.98
CA THR A 45 1.99 -8.05 -9.84
C THR A 45 2.32 -8.77 -8.54
N PHE A 46 3.62 -8.91 -8.21
CA PHE A 46 4.05 -9.52 -6.96
C PHE A 46 3.51 -8.73 -5.75
N LEU A 47 3.69 -7.40 -5.71
CA LEU A 47 3.15 -6.56 -4.63
C LEU A 47 1.62 -6.69 -4.49
N ARG A 48 0.90 -6.75 -5.62
CA ARG A 48 -0.56 -6.92 -5.61
C ARG A 48 -1.01 -8.32 -5.19
N CYS A 49 -0.18 -9.33 -5.37
CA CYS A 49 -0.44 -10.66 -4.81
C CYS A 49 -0.30 -10.66 -3.28
N LEU A 50 0.69 -9.92 -2.70
CA LEU A 50 0.90 -9.86 -1.26
C LEU A 50 -0.31 -9.33 -0.47
N ASN A 51 -1.09 -8.42 -1.04
CA ASN A 51 -2.32 -7.89 -0.43
C ASN A 51 -3.60 -8.42 -1.07
N ARG A 52 -3.46 -9.45 -1.92
CA ARG A 52 -4.56 -10.10 -2.64
C ARG A 52 -5.42 -9.17 -3.51
N LEU A 53 -4.86 -8.06 -4.01
CA LEU A 53 -5.44 -7.31 -5.13
C LEU A 53 -5.36 -8.11 -6.44
N GLU A 54 -4.39 -9.03 -6.53
CA GLU A 54 -4.30 -10.05 -7.56
C GLU A 54 -4.32 -11.44 -6.91
N GLU A 55 -5.19 -12.32 -7.38
CA GLU A 55 -5.22 -13.71 -6.94
C GLU A 55 -4.01 -14.47 -7.48
N ILE A 56 -3.38 -15.28 -6.67
CA ILE A 56 -2.30 -16.17 -7.09
C ILE A 56 -2.85 -17.33 -7.89
N THR A 57 -2.05 -17.89 -8.82
CA THR A 57 -2.41 -19.10 -9.55
C THR A 57 -1.97 -20.36 -8.81
N GLU A 58 -0.78 -20.33 -8.23
CA GLU A 58 -0.22 -21.41 -7.40
C GLU A 58 0.71 -20.82 -6.34
N GLY A 59 1.06 -21.63 -5.34
CA GLY A 59 1.93 -21.27 -4.23
C GLY A 59 1.16 -20.82 -3.01
N GLU A 60 1.87 -20.23 -2.05
CA GLU A 60 1.27 -19.76 -0.80
C GLU A 60 1.91 -18.44 -0.34
N ILE A 61 1.12 -17.64 0.35
CA ILE A 61 1.55 -16.40 1.00
C ILE A 61 1.09 -16.46 2.45
N LEU A 62 2.03 -16.22 3.37
CA LEU A 62 1.71 -16.02 4.79
C LEU A 62 2.06 -14.59 5.15
N ILE A 63 1.15 -13.94 5.87
CA ILE A 63 1.33 -12.59 6.43
C ILE A 63 1.16 -12.72 7.94
N ASP A 64 2.21 -12.36 8.68
CA ASP A 64 2.25 -12.48 10.15
C ASP A 64 1.87 -13.90 10.62
N GLY A 65 2.37 -14.93 9.91
CA GLY A 65 2.09 -16.34 10.17
C GLY A 65 0.72 -16.84 9.72
N VAL A 66 -0.14 -15.98 9.16
CA VAL A 66 -1.50 -16.33 8.70
C VAL A 66 -1.50 -16.54 7.19
N HIS A 67 -2.02 -17.67 6.71
CA HIS A 67 -2.22 -17.92 5.27
C HIS A 67 -3.19 -16.90 4.69
N LEU A 68 -2.76 -16.19 3.64
CA LEU A 68 -3.58 -15.23 2.92
C LEU A 68 -4.62 -15.96 2.07
N SER A 69 -5.88 -15.71 2.35
CA SER A 69 -7.03 -16.33 1.67
C SER A 69 -8.12 -15.29 1.37
N LYS A 70 -9.16 -15.69 0.65
CA LYS A 70 -10.32 -14.85 0.36
C LYS A 70 -11.12 -14.49 1.63
N GLU A 71 -11.13 -15.38 2.58
CA GLU A 71 -11.88 -15.24 3.83
C GLU A 71 -11.27 -14.19 4.76
N ASN A 72 -9.92 -14.04 4.74
CA ASN A 72 -9.20 -13.14 5.64
C ASN A 72 -8.55 -11.92 4.93
N GLU A 73 -8.72 -11.75 3.62
CA GLU A 73 -8.05 -10.69 2.85
C GLU A 73 -8.31 -9.27 3.39
N ASN A 74 -9.52 -9.01 3.89
CA ASN A 74 -9.87 -7.70 4.44
C ASN A 74 -9.17 -7.44 5.78
N GLU A 75 -9.05 -8.45 6.62
CA GLU A 75 -8.32 -8.37 7.89
C GLU A 75 -6.83 -8.13 7.62
N VAL A 76 -6.22 -8.90 6.73
CA VAL A 76 -4.82 -8.73 6.33
C VAL A 76 -4.57 -7.34 5.75
N ARG A 77 -5.46 -6.84 4.88
CA ARG A 77 -5.35 -5.49 4.30
C ARG A 77 -5.43 -4.36 5.33
N THR A 78 -6.05 -4.57 6.49
CA THR A 78 -6.05 -3.55 7.56
C THR A 78 -4.66 -3.36 8.16
N GLU A 79 -3.81 -4.39 8.13
CA GLU A 79 -2.46 -4.38 8.64
C GLU A 79 -1.41 -4.02 7.55
N MET A 80 -1.87 -3.79 6.32
CA MET A 80 -1.01 -3.46 5.17
C MET A 80 -1.39 -2.13 4.55
N GLY A 81 -0.45 -1.19 4.50
CA GLY A 81 -0.57 0.03 3.71
C GLY A 81 -0.08 -0.21 2.27
N MET A 82 -0.73 0.37 1.28
CA MET A 82 -0.24 0.36 -0.10
C MET A 82 -0.22 1.76 -0.68
N VAL A 83 0.92 2.12 -1.26
CA VAL A 83 1.13 3.36 -2.02
C VAL A 83 1.25 2.97 -3.49
N PHE A 84 0.29 3.38 -4.29
CA PHE A 84 0.21 3.06 -5.73
C PHE A 84 0.98 4.07 -6.57
N GLN A 85 1.46 3.64 -7.72
CA GLN A 85 2.07 4.48 -8.73
C GLN A 85 1.19 5.68 -9.15
N SER A 86 -0.12 5.48 -9.28
CA SER A 86 -1.10 6.52 -9.65
C SER A 86 -1.75 7.23 -8.46
N PHE A 87 -1.17 7.12 -7.25
CA PHE A 87 -1.61 7.71 -5.98
C PHE A 87 -3.00 7.25 -5.50
N ASN A 88 -3.95 7.03 -6.38
CA ASN A 88 -5.34 6.59 -6.14
C ASN A 88 -6.05 7.40 -5.02
N LEU A 89 -5.85 8.72 -5.02
CA LEU A 89 -6.59 9.60 -4.14
C LEU A 89 -8.04 9.76 -4.63
N PHE A 90 -8.97 9.86 -3.68
CA PHE A 90 -10.37 10.13 -3.98
C PHE A 90 -10.52 11.60 -4.42
N PRO A 91 -10.82 11.89 -5.70
CA PRO A 91 -10.77 13.26 -6.23
C PRO A 91 -11.87 14.18 -5.66
N HIS A 92 -12.96 13.59 -5.17
CA HIS A 92 -14.11 14.29 -4.59
C HIS A 92 -14.01 14.50 -3.07
N MET A 93 -12.91 14.07 -2.46
CA MET A 93 -12.62 14.23 -1.04
C MET A 93 -11.49 15.22 -0.83
N SER A 94 -11.53 15.97 0.28
CA SER A 94 -10.40 16.78 0.71
C SER A 94 -9.16 15.92 1.00
N VAL A 95 -7.99 16.56 1.10
CA VAL A 95 -6.76 15.89 1.52
C VAL A 95 -6.94 15.25 2.90
N LEU A 96 -7.53 15.97 3.84
CA LEU A 96 -7.82 15.46 5.19
C LEU A 96 -8.76 14.26 5.16
N ASP A 97 -9.83 14.33 4.37
CA ASP A 97 -10.77 13.20 4.24
C ASP A 97 -10.13 11.98 3.59
N ASN A 98 -9.25 12.17 2.59
CA ASN A 98 -8.47 11.08 1.99
C ASN A 98 -7.62 10.35 3.02
N VAL A 99 -7.02 11.06 3.97
CA VAL A 99 -6.16 10.46 5.00
C VAL A 99 -7.00 9.82 6.11
N THR A 100 -8.16 10.39 6.45
CA THR A 100 -8.99 9.93 7.59
C THR A 100 -9.98 8.83 7.26
N ILE A 101 -10.34 8.62 5.97
CA ILE A 101 -11.41 7.69 5.59
C ILE A 101 -11.16 6.25 6.04
N GLY A 102 -9.93 5.75 5.85
CA GLY A 102 -9.53 4.39 6.26
C GLY A 102 -9.67 4.20 7.78
N PRO A 103 -8.97 4.99 8.61
CA PRO A 103 -9.08 4.90 10.07
C PRO A 103 -10.53 4.95 10.56
N ARG A 104 -11.35 5.86 10.01
CA ARG A 104 -12.75 6.04 10.44
C ARG A 104 -13.64 4.88 10.02
N LYS A 105 -13.54 4.44 8.76
CA LYS A 105 -14.47 3.45 8.17
C LYS A 105 -14.08 2.02 8.45
N VAL A 106 -12.77 1.74 8.54
CA VAL A 106 -12.26 0.38 8.68
C VAL A 106 -11.93 0.06 10.14
N ARG A 107 -11.24 0.99 10.84
CA ARG A 107 -10.85 0.78 12.25
C ARG A 107 -11.86 1.37 13.26
N GLY A 108 -12.90 2.07 12.80
CA GLY A 108 -13.91 2.67 13.68
C GLY A 108 -13.39 3.82 14.56
N ILE A 109 -12.26 4.42 14.19
CA ILE A 109 -11.66 5.52 14.97
C ILE A 109 -12.57 6.75 14.90
N ASP A 110 -12.76 7.41 16.05
CA ASP A 110 -13.54 8.65 16.10
C ASP A 110 -12.99 9.73 15.15
N ARG A 111 -13.90 10.56 14.64
CA ARG A 111 -13.55 11.58 13.67
C ARG A 111 -12.48 12.55 14.16
N LYS A 112 -12.61 13.05 15.40
CA LYS A 112 -11.66 14.02 15.96
C LYS A 112 -10.27 13.41 16.14
N GLU A 113 -10.21 12.17 16.60
CA GLU A 113 -8.96 11.43 16.75
C GLU A 113 -8.30 11.16 15.41
N ALA A 114 -9.07 10.70 14.42
CA ALA A 114 -8.58 10.46 13.06
C ALA A 114 -8.06 11.75 12.40
N GLU A 115 -8.79 12.88 12.54
CA GLU A 115 -8.36 14.18 12.03
C GLU A 115 -7.07 14.68 12.70
N LYS A 116 -6.96 14.55 14.04
CA LYS A 116 -5.74 14.90 14.77
C LYS A 116 -4.52 14.14 14.22
N LYS A 117 -4.65 12.81 14.11
CA LYS A 117 -3.58 11.94 13.58
C LYS A 117 -3.23 12.29 12.13
N ALA A 118 -4.24 12.54 11.29
CA ALA A 118 -4.05 12.91 9.91
C ALA A 118 -3.30 14.24 9.77
N LEU A 119 -3.63 15.26 10.56
CA LEU A 119 -2.94 16.55 10.56
C LEU A 119 -1.49 16.43 11.04
N GLU A 120 -1.19 15.54 11.99
CA GLU A 120 0.18 15.23 12.40
C GLU A 120 0.98 14.59 11.24
N LEU A 121 0.38 13.62 10.54
CA LEU A 121 1.00 12.96 9.39
C LEU A 121 1.20 13.92 8.22
N LEU A 122 0.20 14.75 7.91
CA LEU A 122 0.30 15.79 6.88
C LEU A 122 1.40 16.82 7.22
N ALA A 123 1.55 17.18 8.49
CA ALA A 123 2.64 18.05 8.93
C ALA A 123 4.02 17.42 8.69
N ARG A 124 4.16 16.11 8.99
CA ARG A 124 5.42 15.36 8.76
C ARG A 124 5.83 15.32 7.28
N VAL A 125 4.85 15.32 6.36
CA VAL A 125 5.11 15.34 4.91
C VAL A 125 5.07 16.76 4.31
N GLY A 126 4.95 17.82 5.15
CA GLY A 126 4.98 19.23 4.74
C GLY A 126 3.72 19.69 4.00
N LEU A 127 2.53 19.10 4.32
CA LEU A 127 1.27 19.39 3.63
C LEU A 127 0.11 19.74 4.58
N ARG A 128 0.41 20.16 5.81
CA ARG A 128 -0.64 20.51 6.78
C ARG A 128 -1.53 21.65 6.28
N ASP A 129 -0.93 22.64 5.62
CA ASP A 129 -1.62 23.80 5.02
C ASP A 129 -2.53 23.43 3.84
N LYS A 130 -2.41 22.22 3.30
CA LYS A 130 -3.22 21.67 2.20
C LYS A 130 -4.35 20.75 2.66
N ALA A 131 -4.56 20.60 3.97
CA ALA A 131 -5.54 19.64 4.53
C ALA A 131 -6.96 19.81 3.95
N ASP A 132 -7.43 21.06 3.79
CA ASP A 132 -8.75 21.38 3.27
C ASP A 132 -8.81 21.42 1.72
N GLY A 133 -7.66 21.31 1.06
CA GLY A 133 -7.56 21.28 -0.40
C GLY A 133 -8.01 19.94 -0.99
N TYR A 134 -8.13 19.91 -2.32
CA TYR A 134 -8.51 18.71 -3.07
C TYR A 134 -7.33 18.18 -3.91
N PRO A 135 -7.32 16.89 -4.25
CA PRO A 135 -6.25 16.31 -5.06
C PRO A 135 -5.98 17.03 -6.38
N SER A 136 -6.99 17.65 -6.99
CA SER A 136 -6.86 18.42 -8.23
C SER A 136 -5.93 19.63 -8.13
N SER A 137 -5.77 20.20 -6.92
CA SER A 137 -4.92 21.36 -6.66
C SER A 137 -3.48 21.01 -6.28
N LEU A 138 -3.14 19.72 -6.22
CA LEU A 138 -1.85 19.23 -5.78
C LEU A 138 -0.94 18.85 -6.96
N SER A 139 0.36 19.11 -6.82
CA SER A 139 1.38 18.55 -7.73
C SER A 139 1.50 17.02 -7.57
N GLY A 140 2.15 16.33 -8.50
CA GLY A 140 2.39 14.89 -8.43
C GLY A 140 3.09 14.48 -7.13
N GLY A 141 4.17 15.17 -6.75
CA GLY A 141 4.88 14.89 -5.50
C GLY A 141 4.04 15.17 -4.24
N GLN A 142 3.15 16.18 -4.29
CA GLN A 142 2.22 16.42 -3.19
C GLN A 142 1.17 15.30 -3.07
N LYS A 143 0.59 14.85 -4.19
CA LYS A 143 -0.33 13.72 -4.23
C LYS A 143 0.29 12.45 -3.65
N GLN A 144 1.55 12.18 -3.99
CA GLN A 144 2.27 11.05 -3.46
C GLN A 144 2.45 11.14 -1.94
N ARG A 145 2.86 12.30 -1.43
CA ARG A 145 3.00 12.51 0.01
C ARG A 145 1.68 12.35 0.75
N VAL A 146 0.56 12.78 0.16
CA VAL A 146 -0.79 12.51 0.72
C VAL A 146 -1.09 11.00 0.70
N ALA A 147 -0.76 10.27 -0.36
CA ALA A 147 -0.96 8.82 -0.44
C ALA A 147 -0.13 8.07 0.62
N ILE A 148 1.10 8.52 0.89
CA ILE A 148 1.94 8.00 1.97
C ILE A 148 1.28 8.29 3.34
N ALA A 149 0.85 9.53 3.60
CA ALA A 149 0.18 9.89 4.85
C ALA A 149 -1.11 9.06 5.05
N ARG A 150 -1.89 8.81 3.99
CA ARG A 150 -3.07 7.94 4.02
C ARG A 150 -2.73 6.51 4.40
N ALA A 151 -1.68 5.93 3.82
CA ALA A 151 -1.24 4.58 4.16
C ALA A 151 -0.79 4.51 5.63
N LEU A 152 0.00 5.47 6.10
CA LEU A 152 0.46 5.54 7.49
C LEU A 152 -0.65 5.78 8.52
N ALA A 153 -1.75 6.45 8.11
CA ALA A 153 -2.87 6.74 9.01
C ALA A 153 -3.55 5.46 9.53
N MET A 154 -3.46 4.37 8.79
CA MET A 154 -3.94 3.04 9.21
C MET A 154 -3.06 2.39 10.28
N ASN A 155 -1.89 2.95 10.60
CA ASN A 155 -0.87 2.36 11.47
C ASN A 155 -0.54 0.92 11.07
N PRO A 156 -0.18 0.67 9.81
CA PRO A 156 0.02 -0.68 9.30
C PRO A 156 1.34 -1.29 9.80
N LYS A 157 1.39 -2.63 9.89
CA LYS A 157 2.63 -3.38 10.15
C LYS A 157 3.53 -3.46 8.92
N ILE A 158 2.92 -3.44 7.72
CA ILE A 158 3.61 -3.59 6.43
C ILE A 158 3.21 -2.44 5.51
N ILE A 159 4.15 -1.86 4.77
CA ILE A 159 3.86 -0.89 3.72
C ILE A 159 4.45 -1.37 2.40
N LEU A 160 3.61 -1.44 1.38
CA LEU A 160 3.97 -1.79 0.01
C LEU A 160 4.04 -0.52 -0.84
N PHE A 161 5.13 -0.32 -1.58
CA PHE A 161 5.32 0.78 -2.51
C PHE A 161 5.39 0.25 -3.94
N ASP A 162 4.40 0.55 -4.78
CA ASP A 162 4.36 0.18 -6.20
C ASP A 162 4.86 1.37 -7.04
N GLU A 163 6.15 1.35 -7.40
CA GLU A 163 6.84 2.37 -8.20
C GLU A 163 6.56 3.83 -7.77
N PRO A 164 6.84 4.18 -6.50
CA PRO A 164 6.37 5.45 -5.92
C PRO A 164 7.00 6.70 -6.56
N THR A 165 8.08 6.57 -7.31
CA THR A 165 8.82 7.70 -7.92
C THR A 165 8.54 7.87 -9.41
N SER A 166 7.89 6.92 -10.08
CA SER A 166 7.71 6.92 -11.54
C SER A 166 6.79 8.05 -12.04
N ALA A 167 5.97 8.63 -11.17
CA ALA A 167 5.08 9.75 -11.49
C ALA A 167 5.61 11.12 -11.01
N LEU A 168 6.87 11.16 -10.55
CA LEU A 168 7.55 12.40 -10.16
C LEU A 168 8.44 12.85 -11.31
N ASP A 169 8.40 14.15 -11.65
CA ASP A 169 9.37 14.72 -12.55
C ASP A 169 10.78 14.55 -11.96
N PRO A 170 11.76 14.08 -12.73
CA PRO A 170 13.14 14.07 -12.29
C PRO A 170 13.61 15.53 -12.12
N GLU A 171 13.82 15.95 -10.89
CA GLU A 171 14.60 17.16 -10.57
C GLU A 171 16.09 16.85 -10.54
#